data_5984c64c620f9f789499d70e3eb3ccab
#
_entry.id   5984c64c620f9f789499d70e3eb3ccab
#
_cell.length_a   1.000
_cell.length_b   1.000
_cell.length_c   1.000
_cell.angle_alpha   90.00
_cell.angle_beta   90.00
_cell.angle_gamma   90.00
#
_symmetry.space_group_name_H-M   'P 1'
#
loop_
_entity.id
_entity.type
_entity.pdbx_description
1 polymer ?
#
loop_
_entity_poly.entity_id
_entity_poly.type
_entity_poly.pdbx_seq_one_letter_code
_entity_poly.pdbx_strand_id
1 'polypeptide(L)'
;MKRHNVRRLLALVLVAALCLLCGAAAQPNATEIHIYSADDLVQLSKSCKLDTYSQGKTVYLDNDVDLSGSDFVPIPTFGGMFEGQGHTVSGLELSGDASHMGLFRYVQAVSTVRDLKITGNIDAAGTLNEIGAVVGTNYGTI
;
A
#
# COMPACT_ATOMS: atom_id res chain seq x y z
N MET A 1 -59.27 18.27 -13.33
CA MET A 1 -57.83 18.69 -13.44
C MET A 1 -56.93 18.34 -12.25
N LYS A 2 -57.41 17.69 -11.19
CA LYS A 2 -56.58 17.38 -10.01
C LYS A 2 -55.91 15.99 -10.02
N ARG A 3 -56.33 15.05 -10.84
CA ARG A 3 -55.81 13.64 -10.82
C ARG A 3 -54.52 13.44 -11.61
N HIS A 4 -54.20 14.29 -12.60
CA HIS A 4 -52.97 14.19 -13.39
C HIS A 4 -51.73 14.68 -12.64
N ASN A 5 -51.89 15.66 -11.75
CA ASN A 5 -50.79 16.23 -11.01
C ASN A 5 -50.34 15.30 -9.87
N VAL A 6 -51.26 14.56 -9.26
CA VAL A 6 -50.91 13.59 -8.21
C VAL A 6 -50.13 12.40 -8.77
N ARG A 7 -50.46 11.91 -9.98
CA ARG A 7 -49.71 10.84 -10.64
C ARG A 7 -48.30 11.26 -11.06
N ARG A 8 -48.15 12.53 -11.49
CA ARG A 8 -46.80 13.09 -11.81
C ARG A 8 -45.98 13.33 -10.55
N LEU A 9 -46.59 13.75 -9.46
CA LEU A 9 -45.91 13.90 -8.17
C LEU A 9 -45.45 12.56 -7.59
N LEU A 10 -46.34 11.52 -7.66
CA LEU A 10 -45.97 10.18 -7.22
C LEU A 10 -44.83 9.58 -8.06
N ALA A 11 -44.85 9.76 -9.38
CA ALA A 11 -43.77 9.29 -10.25
C ALA A 11 -42.43 9.98 -9.96
N LEU A 12 -42.45 11.29 -9.67
CA LEU A 12 -41.23 12.03 -9.29
C LEU A 12 -40.70 11.60 -7.92
N VAL A 13 -41.56 11.30 -6.96
CA VAL A 13 -41.14 10.79 -5.64
C VAL A 13 -40.59 9.37 -5.74
N LEU A 14 -41.16 8.52 -6.60
CA LEU A 14 -40.65 7.16 -6.81
C LEU A 14 -39.27 7.17 -7.52
N VAL A 15 -39.04 8.07 -8.48
CA VAL A 15 -37.74 8.21 -9.14
C VAL A 15 -36.70 8.76 -8.17
N ALA A 16 -37.05 9.72 -7.32
CA ALA A 16 -36.16 10.24 -6.29
C ALA A 16 -35.80 9.18 -5.22
N ALA A 17 -36.80 8.33 -4.83
CA ALA A 17 -36.56 7.24 -3.89
C ALA A 17 -35.67 6.12 -4.49
N LEU A 18 -35.77 5.88 -5.81
CA LEU A 18 -34.93 4.89 -6.50
C LEU A 18 -33.49 5.36 -6.66
N CYS A 19 -33.27 6.69 -6.80
CA CYS A 19 -31.91 7.26 -6.81
C CYS A 19 -31.24 7.23 -5.43
N LEU A 20 -32.00 7.23 -4.33
CA LEU A 20 -31.45 7.12 -2.98
C LEU A 20 -31.02 5.67 -2.61
N LEU A 21 -31.53 4.66 -3.32
CA LEU A 21 -31.12 3.26 -3.16
C LEU A 21 -29.89 2.90 -4.01
N CYS A 22 -29.50 3.75 -4.97
CA CYS A 22 -28.29 3.54 -5.79
C CYS A 22 -27.05 4.27 -5.25
N GLY A 23 -27.14 4.89 -4.08
CA GLY A 23 -26.10 5.71 -3.47
C GLY A 23 -25.29 5.03 -2.37
N ALA A 24 -25.48 3.73 -2.16
CA ALA A 24 -24.48 2.91 -1.49
C ALA A 24 -23.57 2.27 -2.56
N ALA A 25 -22.93 3.07 -3.38
CA ALA A 25 -21.64 2.65 -3.91
C ALA A 25 -20.81 2.33 -2.67
N ALA A 26 -20.59 1.04 -2.41
CA ALA A 26 -19.59 0.61 -1.47
C ALA A 26 -18.36 1.45 -1.80
N GLN A 27 -18.01 2.36 -0.91
CA GLN A 27 -16.68 2.95 -0.95
C GLN A 27 -15.77 1.72 -0.95
N PRO A 28 -14.84 1.57 -1.90
CA PRO A 28 -13.83 0.57 -1.74
C PRO A 28 -13.24 0.86 -0.37
N ASN A 29 -13.57 0.05 0.61
CA ASN A 29 -12.75 -0.04 1.80
C ASN A 29 -11.39 -0.33 1.21
N ALA A 30 -10.49 0.64 1.26
CA ALA A 30 -9.16 0.50 0.71
C ALA A 30 -8.37 -0.48 1.58
N THR A 31 -8.81 -1.73 1.58
CA THR A 31 -8.10 -2.88 2.13
C THR A 31 -7.05 -3.38 1.15
N GLU A 32 -7.10 -2.93 -0.10
CA GLU A 32 -6.18 -3.28 -1.17
C GLU A 32 -5.47 -2.04 -1.68
N ILE A 33 -4.17 -2.16 -1.88
CA ILE A 33 -3.29 -1.13 -2.43
C ILE A 33 -2.53 -1.78 -3.58
N HIS A 34 -2.55 -1.14 -4.75
CA HIS A 34 -1.87 -1.63 -5.93
C HIS A 34 -0.67 -0.76 -6.26
N ILE A 35 0.47 -1.38 -6.51
CA ILE A 35 1.75 -0.74 -6.82
C ILE A 35 2.10 -1.07 -8.27
N TYR A 36 2.10 -0.06 -9.12
CA TYR A 36 2.43 -0.16 -10.54
C TYR A 36 3.74 0.53 -10.89
N SER A 37 4.24 1.41 -9.99
CA SER A 37 5.35 2.30 -10.27
C SER A 37 6.19 2.61 -9.01
N ALA A 38 7.37 3.22 -9.22
CA ALA A 38 8.20 3.73 -8.13
C ALA A 38 7.46 4.77 -7.28
N ASP A 39 6.67 5.64 -7.92
CA ASP A 39 5.90 6.68 -7.21
C ASP A 39 4.87 6.06 -6.25
N ASP A 40 4.24 4.94 -6.61
CA ASP A 40 3.31 4.25 -5.72
C ASP A 40 4.02 3.69 -4.48
N LEU A 41 5.23 3.12 -4.65
CA LEU A 41 6.06 2.68 -3.52
C LEU A 41 6.51 3.85 -2.65
N VAL A 42 6.86 4.99 -3.26
CA VAL A 42 7.17 6.23 -2.53
C VAL A 42 5.98 6.71 -1.72
N GLN A 43 4.77 6.65 -2.28
CA GLN A 43 3.54 7.03 -1.55
C GLN A 43 3.23 6.04 -0.42
N LEU A 44 3.40 4.74 -0.66
CA LEU A 44 3.25 3.73 0.38
C LEU A 44 4.22 4.00 1.55
N SER A 45 5.49 4.27 1.24
CA SER A 45 6.50 4.60 2.26
C SER A 45 6.11 5.82 3.08
N LYS A 46 5.66 6.90 2.42
CA LYS A 46 5.18 8.12 3.10
C LYS A 46 3.98 7.85 4.00
N SER A 47 3.05 7.04 3.54
CA SER A 47 1.82 6.70 4.29
C SER A 47 2.12 5.80 5.50
N CYS A 48 3.07 4.89 5.36
CA CYS A 48 3.51 3.98 6.43
C CYS A 48 4.36 4.66 7.53
N LYS A 49 4.53 5.98 7.48
CA LYS A 49 4.98 6.76 8.65
C LYS A 49 3.97 6.70 9.80
N LEU A 50 2.71 6.44 9.49
CA LEU A 50 1.70 6.08 10.48
C LEU A 50 1.72 4.56 10.65
N ASP A 51 2.09 4.08 11.82
CA ASP A 51 2.30 2.66 12.13
C ASP A 51 1.10 1.76 11.86
N THR A 52 -0.10 2.31 11.90
CA THR A 52 -1.36 1.59 11.67
C THR A 52 -1.83 1.63 10.22
N TYR A 53 -1.17 2.42 9.35
CA TYR A 53 -1.67 2.67 7.99
C TYR A 53 -1.88 1.40 7.18
N SER A 54 -0.92 0.48 7.22
CA SER A 54 -0.95 -0.75 6.44
C SER A 54 -1.64 -1.92 7.15
N GLN A 55 -2.01 -1.76 8.43
CA GLN A 55 -2.67 -2.82 9.18
C GLN A 55 -4.02 -3.20 8.54
N GLY A 56 -4.23 -4.51 8.38
CA GLY A 56 -5.43 -5.06 7.75
C GLY A 56 -5.55 -4.81 6.25
N LYS A 57 -4.50 -4.30 5.60
CA LYS A 57 -4.45 -4.09 4.16
C LYS A 57 -3.57 -5.11 3.46
N THR A 58 -3.91 -5.39 2.21
CA THR A 58 -3.06 -6.13 1.28
C THR A 58 -2.50 -5.17 0.24
N VAL A 59 -1.18 -5.19 0.09
CA VAL A 59 -0.46 -4.43 -0.94
C VAL A 59 -0.04 -5.41 -2.03
N TYR A 60 -0.43 -5.16 -3.25
CA TYR A 60 -0.06 -5.94 -4.44
C TYR A 60 0.99 -5.19 -5.25
N LEU A 61 2.08 -5.85 -5.57
CA LEU A 61 3.04 -5.38 -6.57
C LEU A 61 2.61 -5.92 -7.93
N ASP A 62 1.96 -5.09 -8.73
CA ASP A 62 1.35 -5.54 -10.00
C ASP A 62 2.29 -5.44 -11.20
N ASN A 63 3.43 -4.79 -11.05
CA ASN A 63 4.50 -4.69 -12.04
C ASN A 63 5.88 -4.80 -11.40
N ASP A 64 6.89 -5.09 -12.21
CA ASP A 64 8.26 -4.84 -11.83
C ASP A 64 8.46 -3.33 -11.65
N VAL A 65 9.15 -2.93 -10.58
CA VAL A 65 9.35 -1.52 -10.22
C VAL A 65 10.83 -1.22 -10.12
N ASP A 66 11.28 -0.20 -10.83
CA ASP A 66 12.65 0.33 -10.73
C ASP A 66 12.68 1.59 -9.87
N LEU A 67 13.38 1.53 -8.75
CA LEU A 67 13.56 2.64 -7.81
C LEU A 67 14.73 3.56 -8.16
N SER A 68 15.49 3.26 -9.22
CA SER A 68 16.62 4.08 -9.63
C SER A 68 16.23 5.53 -9.87
N GLY A 69 16.89 6.46 -9.19
CA GLY A 69 16.62 7.90 -9.30
C GLY A 69 15.30 8.37 -8.70
N SER A 70 14.58 7.49 -7.99
CA SER A 70 13.36 7.87 -7.25
C SER A 70 13.69 8.47 -5.89
N ASP A 71 12.73 9.20 -5.30
CA ASP A 71 12.81 9.70 -3.93
C ASP A 71 12.38 8.64 -2.90
N PHE A 72 12.61 7.36 -3.20
CA PHE A 72 12.22 6.28 -2.31
C PHE A 72 13.02 6.31 -1.01
N VAL A 73 12.29 6.18 0.08
CA VAL A 73 12.86 5.99 1.42
C VAL A 73 12.29 4.67 1.96
N PRO A 74 13.09 3.83 2.62
CA PRO A 74 12.61 2.58 3.21
C PRO A 74 11.30 2.74 3.96
N ILE A 75 10.38 1.79 3.73
CA ILE A 75 9.06 1.77 4.36
C ILE A 75 9.26 1.67 5.88
N PRO A 76 8.85 2.69 6.67
CA PRO A 76 9.24 2.77 8.08
C PRO A 76 8.69 1.61 8.91
N THR A 77 7.38 1.33 8.80
CA THR A 77 6.71 0.27 9.53
C THR A 77 5.63 -0.35 8.65
N PHE A 78 5.64 -1.66 8.52
CA PHE A 78 4.66 -2.38 7.72
C PHE A 78 3.88 -3.38 8.58
N GLY A 79 2.54 -3.27 8.56
CA GLY A 79 1.61 -4.03 9.39
C GLY A 79 0.58 -4.85 8.62
N GLY A 80 0.72 -4.97 7.30
CA GLY A 80 -0.23 -5.64 6.42
C GLY A 80 0.32 -6.91 5.76
N MET A 81 -0.28 -7.26 4.63
CA MET A 81 0.21 -8.30 3.72
C MET A 81 0.79 -7.63 2.47
N PHE A 82 2.01 -7.97 2.10
CA PHE A 82 2.64 -7.53 0.85
C PHE A 82 2.80 -8.72 -0.07
N GLU A 83 2.09 -8.69 -1.19
CA GLU A 83 2.09 -9.68 -2.24
C GLU A 83 2.96 -9.20 -3.40
N GLY A 84 4.17 -9.73 -3.49
CA GLY A 84 5.10 -9.40 -4.57
C GLY A 84 4.73 -10.00 -5.91
N GLN A 85 3.87 -11.03 -5.93
CA GLN A 85 3.36 -11.69 -7.14
C GLN A 85 4.47 -12.20 -8.09
N GLY A 86 5.67 -12.43 -7.54
CA GLY A 86 6.85 -12.82 -8.31
C GLY A 86 7.55 -11.66 -9.04
N HIS A 87 7.05 -10.43 -8.89
CA HIS A 87 7.65 -9.23 -9.45
C HIS A 87 8.92 -8.80 -8.71
N THR A 88 9.68 -7.92 -9.35
CA THR A 88 10.96 -7.44 -8.88
C THR A 88 10.89 -5.95 -8.53
N VAL A 89 11.40 -5.60 -7.37
CA VAL A 89 11.79 -4.23 -7.03
C VAL A 89 13.29 -4.12 -7.28
N SER A 90 13.69 -3.31 -8.26
CA SER A 90 15.08 -3.08 -8.65
C SER A 90 15.54 -1.68 -8.28
N GLY A 91 16.85 -1.44 -8.38
CA GLY A 91 17.43 -0.11 -8.13
C GLY A 91 17.30 0.38 -6.70
N LEU A 92 17.16 -0.54 -5.73
CA LEU A 92 17.17 -0.18 -4.32
C LEU A 92 18.57 0.25 -3.91
N GLU A 93 18.76 1.52 -3.59
CA GLU A 93 20.02 2.09 -3.13
C GLU A 93 19.87 2.55 -1.68
N LEU A 94 20.51 1.84 -0.76
CA LEU A 94 20.51 2.17 0.66
C LEU A 94 21.94 2.44 1.11
N SER A 95 22.18 3.61 1.67
CA SER A 95 23.49 4.01 2.16
C SER A 95 23.39 4.75 3.49
N GLY A 96 24.49 4.79 4.22
CA GLY A 96 24.64 5.55 5.45
C GLY A 96 24.77 4.70 6.71
N ASP A 97 24.54 5.35 7.85
CA ASP A 97 24.71 4.81 9.20
C ASP A 97 23.38 4.52 9.93
N ALA A 98 22.26 4.53 9.19
CA ALA A 98 20.98 4.20 9.78
C ALA A 98 20.90 2.70 10.14
N SER A 99 20.54 2.38 11.35
CA SER A 99 20.14 1.02 11.73
C SER A 99 18.80 0.65 11.06
N HIS A 100 18.55 -0.64 10.89
CA HIS A 100 17.33 -1.18 10.26
C HIS A 100 17.21 -0.77 8.78
N MET A 101 18.13 -1.26 7.95
CA MET A 101 18.13 -1.02 6.50
C MET A 101 17.47 -2.18 5.75
N GLY A 102 16.64 -1.84 4.76
CA GLY A 102 15.94 -2.77 3.87
C GLY A 102 14.84 -2.05 3.10
N LEU A 103 14.15 -2.72 2.20
CA LEU A 103 12.95 -2.15 1.57
C LEU A 103 11.93 -1.77 2.65
N PHE A 104 11.76 -2.63 3.65
CA PHE A 104 11.03 -2.35 4.90
C PHE A 104 12.03 -2.20 6.04
N ARG A 105 11.88 -1.16 6.86
CA ARG A 105 12.69 -1.03 8.08
C ARG A 105 12.20 -1.97 9.16
N TYR A 106 10.88 -2.00 9.39
CA TYR A 106 10.22 -2.88 10.37
C TYR A 106 9.01 -3.57 9.76
N VAL A 107 8.89 -4.87 9.96
CA VAL A 107 7.70 -5.66 9.66
C VAL A 107 7.09 -6.12 10.97
N GLN A 108 5.83 -5.77 11.22
CA GLN A 108 5.10 -6.07 12.46
C GLN A 108 4.74 -7.56 12.58
N ALA A 109 4.46 -8.03 13.80
CA ALA A 109 4.29 -9.45 14.12
C ALA A 109 3.17 -10.19 13.37
N VAL A 110 2.14 -9.48 12.93
CA VAL A 110 1.00 -10.09 12.20
C VAL A 110 1.07 -9.87 10.69
N SER A 111 2.21 -9.38 10.21
CA SER A 111 2.41 -9.01 8.80
C SER A 111 3.04 -10.15 8.02
N THR A 112 2.81 -10.13 6.73
CA THR A 112 3.43 -11.06 5.77
C THR A 112 3.98 -10.30 4.58
N VAL A 113 5.19 -10.64 4.16
CA VAL A 113 5.78 -10.22 2.87
C VAL A 113 6.14 -11.48 2.11
N ARG A 114 5.65 -11.65 0.90
CA ARG A 114 5.92 -12.86 0.13
C ARG A 114 6.01 -12.63 -1.37
N ASP A 115 6.59 -13.60 -2.07
CA ASP A 115 6.71 -13.66 -3.53
C ASP A 115 7.35 -12.41 -4.15
N LEU A 116 8.33 -11.82 -3.44
CA LEU A 116 9.00 -10.58 -3.80
C LEU A 116 10.47 -10.84 -4.15
N LYS A 117 10.93 -10.27 -5.25
CA LYS A 117 12.35 -10.21 -5.59
C LYS A 117 12.86 -8.79 -5.40
N ILE A 118 14.07 -8.66 -4.87
CA ILE A 118 14.73 -7.36 -4.69
C ILE A 118 16.12 -7.43 -5.29
N THR A 119 16.48 -6.38 -6.03
CA THR A 119 17.84 -6.15 -6.51
C THR A 119 18.24 -4.71 -6.22
N GLY A 120 19.49 -4.51 -5.83
CA GLY A 120 19.99 -3.18 -5.48
C GLY A 120 21.30 -3.26 -4.74
N ASN A 121 21.68 -2.16 -4.14
CA ASN A 121 22.91 -2.04 -3.37
C ASN A 121 22.64 -1.53 -1.96
N ILE A 122 23.29 -2.12 -0.98
CA ILE A 122 23.25 -1.67 0.41
C ILE A 122 24.67 -1.39 0.84
N ASP A 123 25.01 -0.11 0.96
CA ASP A 123 26.30 0.37 1.44
C ASP A 123 26.15 0.90 2.88
N ALA A 124 26.25 -0.02 3.81
CA ALA A 124 26.09 0.26 5.22
C ALA A 124 27.41 0.72 5.85
N ALA A 125 27.43 1.93 6.38
CA ALA A 125 28.57 2.49 7.10
C ALA A 125 28.48 2.26 8.61
N GLY A 126 29.59 1.94 9.25
CA GLY A 126 29.68 1.84 10.72
C GLY A 126 29.28 0.47 11.31
N THR A 127 28.88 0.46 12.58
CA THR A 127 28.49 -0.74 13.33
C THR A 127 26.98 -0.92 13.33
N LEU A 128 26.42 -1.23 12.15
CA LEU A 128 24.97 -1.43 12.01
C LEU A 128 24.60 -2.88 12.28
N ASN A 129 23.45 -3.09 12.92
CA ASN A 129 23.10 -4.40 13.44
C ASN A 129 21.92 -5.09 12.72
N GLU A 130 21.13 -4.36 11.91
CA GLU A 130 19.89 -4.91 11.35
C GLU A 130 19.75 -4.48 9.88
N ILE A 131 20.41 -5.26 9.01
CA ILE A 131 20.51 -4.99 7.59
C ILE A 131 20.01 -6.20 6.81
N GLY A 132 19.06 -5.98 5.93
CA GLY A 132 18.55 -6.98 4.99
C GLY A 132 17.96 -6.33 3.75
N ALA A 133 18.05 -6.97 2.60
CA ALA A 133 17.50 -6.42 1.36
C ALA A 133 15.98 -6.21 1.44
N VAL A 134 15.29 -7.18 2.03
CA VAL A 134 13.82 -7.10 2.20
C VAL A 134 13.47 -6.33 3.46
N VAL A 135 14.02 -6.71 4.59
CA VAL A 135 13.64 -6.20 5.92
C VAL A 135 14.86 -5.98 6.78
N GLY A 136 14.92 -4.84 7.47
CA GLY A 136 15.88 -4.58 8.54
C GLY A 136 15.54 -5.40 9.78
N THR A 137 14.36 -5.17 10.37
CA THR A 137 13.88 -5.91 11.54
C THR A 137 12.55 -6.58 11.26
N ASN A 138 12.51 -7.90 11.38
CA ASN A 138 11.33 -8.71 11.09
C ASN A 138 10.72 -9.31 12.37
N TYR A 139 9.47 -8.99 12.63
CA TYR A 139 8.64 -9.66 13.65
C TYR A 139 7.51 -10.49 13.02
N GLY A 140 7.33 -10.37 11.69
CA GLY A 140 6.29 -11.06 10.92
C GLY A 140 6.81 -12.30 10.18
N THR A 141 6.27 -12.53 8.99
CA THR A 141 6.64 -13.62 8.06
C THR A 141 7.21 -13.04 6.77
N ILE A 142 8.30 -13.62 6.28
CA ILE A 142 8.91 -13.28 5.00
C ILE A 142 8.97 -14.54 4.15
#